data_b20f28365eba8e37f7e8d83076e7c54c
#
_entry.id   b20f28365eba8e37f7e8d83076e7c54c
#
_cell.length_a   1.000
_cell.length_b   1.000
_cell.length_c   1.000
_cell.angle_alpha   90.00
_cell.angle_beta   90.00
_cell.angle_gamma   90.00
#
_symmetry.space_group_name_H-M   'P 1'
#
loop_
_entity.id
_entity.type
_entity.pdbx_description
1 polymer ?
#
loop_
_entity_poly.entity_id
_entity_poly.type
_entity_poly.pdbx_seq_one_letter_code
_entity_poly.pdbx_strand_id
1 'polypeptide(L)'
;RSVCSTGTHDMATLRGWWAEDAARSARYFFEVLGHGGGAPADAPAWLCEEIVRRHVDCPSMLCILPWQDWLSIDERLRLPDVAAERINEPANPRHFWRYRMHIGLETLMQQSDFNARLRQLLVEGRRA
;
A
#
# COMPACT_ATOMS: atom_id res chain seq x y z
N ARG A 1 -21.13 3.08 -10.89
CA ARG A 1 -19.91 3.88 -10.64
C ARG A 1 -19.42 3.55 -9.25
N SER A 2 -18.14 3.19 -9.10
CA SER A 2 -17.54 2.78 -7.84
C SER A 2 -16.11 3.30 -7.72
N VAL A 3 -15.62 3.39 -6.49
CA VAL A 3 -14.22 3.70 -6.15
C VAL A 3 -13.64 2.48 -5.47
N CYS A 4 -12.42 2.11 -5.84
CA CYS A 4 -11.60 1.13 -5.17
C CYS A 4 -10.49 1.83 -4.39
N SER A 5 -10.23 1.38 -3.18
CA SER A 5 -9.13 1.90 -2.33
C SER A 5 -8.64 0.79 -1.41
N THR A 6 -7.36 0.81 -1.05
CA THR A 6 -6.79 -0.04 0.00
C THR A 6 -7.21 0.43 1.39
N GLY A 7 -7.47 1.73 1.56
CA GLY A 7 -7.85 2.32 2.82
C GLY A 7 -8.06 3.83 2.71
N THR A 8 -8.27 4.47 3.87
CA THR A 8 -8.39 5.91 4.02
C THR A 8 -7.39 6.42 5.07
N HIS A 9 -7.34 7.74 5.28
CA HIS A 9 -6.50 8.33 6.32
C HIS A 9 -6.85 7.90 7.75
N ASP A 10 -8.05 7.35 7.97
CA ASP A 10 -8.51 6.84 9.27
C ASP A 10 -8.18 5.35 9.48
N MET A 11 -7.65 4.70 8.48
CA MET A 11 -7.29 3.28 8.51
C MET A 11 -5.77 3.09 8.56
N ALA A 12 -5.34 1.89 8.90
CA ALA A 12 -3.94 1.51 8.71
C ALA A 12 -3.59 1.51 7.22
N THR A 13 -2.32 1.77 6.90
CA THR A 13 -1.78 1.51 5.56
C THR A 13 -1.83 0.02 5.23
N LEU A 14 -1.61 -0.36 4.00
CA LEU A 14 -1.54 -1.76 3.58
C LEU A 14 -0.58 -2.58 4.47
N ARG A 15 0.61 -2.07 4.74
CA ARG A 15 1.61 -2.72 5.60
C ARG A 15 1.14 -2.78 7.06
N GLY A 16 0.56 -1.70 7.56
CA GLY A 16 -0.01 -1.65 8.91
C GLY A 16 -1.15 -2.67 9.07
N TRP A 17 -2.07 -2.70 8.13
CA TRP A 17 -3.16 -3.68 8.10
C TRP A 17 -2.65 -5.13 8.09
N TRP A 18 -1.58 -5.40 7.32
CA TRP A 18 -0.97 -6.71 7.26
C TRP A 18 -0.40 -7.14 8.61
N ALA A 19 0.29 -6.24 9.30
CA ALA A 19 0.96 -6.52 10.57
C ALA A 19 0.00 -6.60 11.78
N GLU A 20 -1.17 -5.96 11.70
CA GLU A 20 -2.12 -5.89 12.83
C GLU A 20 -2.70 -7.25 13.25
N ASP A 21 -2.92 -8.17 12.32
CA ASP A 21 -3.58 -9.45 12.58
C ASP A 21 -3.00 -10.55 11.66
N ALA A 22 -2.11 -11.34 12.22
CA ALA A 22 -1.43 -12.42 11.48
C ALA A 22 -2.39 -13.50 10.97
N ALA A 23 -3.47 -13.81 11.70
CA ALA A 23 -4.44 -14.81 11.26
C ALA A 23 -5.26 -14.32 10.06
N ARG A 24 -5.68 -13.05 10.09
CA ARG A 24 -6.35 -12.40 8.96
C ARG A 24 -5.44 -12.32 7.74
N SER A 25 -4.20 -11.94 7.92
CA SER A 25 -3.22 -11.82 6.83
C SER A 25 -2.87 -13.17 6.22
N ALA A 26 -2.74 -14.21 7.05
CA ALA A 26 -2.56 -15.57 6.57
C ALA A 26 -3.77 -16.06 5.74
N ARG A 27 -5.00 -15.81 6.19
CA ARG A 27 -6.19 -16.15 5.41
C ARG A 27 -6.22 -15.41 4.07
N TYR A 28 -5.92 -14.12 4.08
CA TYR A 28 -5.88 -13.33 2.85
C TYR A 28 -4.82 -13.88 1.89
N PHE A 29 -3.65 -14.25 2.40
CA PHE A 29 -2.55 -14.83 1.64
C PHE A 29 -2.94 -16.12 0.94
N PHE A 30 -3.63 -17.02 1.64
CA PHE A 30 -4.04 -18.32 1.09
C PHE A 30 -5.31 -18.22 0.25
N GLU A 31 -6.38 -17.61 0.79
CA GLU A 31 -7.71 -17.68 0.19
C GLU A 31 -7.90 -16.66 -0.92
N VAL A 32 -7.26 -15.49 -0.82
CA VAL A 32 -7.46 -14.39 -1.78
C VAL A 32 -6.29 -14.30 -2.78
N LEU A 33 -5.05 -14.38 -2.30
CA LEU A 33 -3.88 -14.31 -3.17
C LEU A 33 -3.52 -15.67 -3.79
N GLY A 34 -3.97 -16.78 -3.18
CA GLY A 34 -3.75 -18.13 -3.70
C GLY A 34 -2.33 -18.67 -3.46
N HIS A 35 -1.59 -18.09 -2.51
CA HIS A 35 -0.24 -18.54 -2.19
C HIS A 35 -0.25 -19.77 -1.28
N GLY A 36 0.77 -20.62 -1.43
CA GLY A 36 1.06 -21.72 -0.49
C GLY A 36 2.20 -21.36 0.46
N GLY A 37 2.40 -22.19 1.50
CA GLY A 37 3.44 -21.96 2.51
C GLY A 37 3.02 -21.01 3.62
N GLY A 38 3.95 -20.48 4.40
CA GLY A 38 3.67 -19.53 5.48
C GLY A 38 3.52 -18.10 4.97
N ALA A 39 2.49 -17.39 5.42
CA ALA A 39 2.37 -15.96 5.14
C ALA A 39 3.53 -15.20 5.80
N PRO A 40 4.16 -14.23 5.12
CA PRO A 40 5.18 -13.39 5.73
C PRO A 40 4.64 -12.63 6.94
N ALA A 41 5.46 -12.49 8.00
CA ALA A 41 5.08 -11.70 9.18
C ALA A 41 4.88 -10.21 8.84
N ASP A 42 5.77 -9.68 8.00
CA ASP A 42 5.65 -8.33 7.43
C ASP A 42 5.29 -8.44 5.95
N ALA A 43 4.68 -7.40 5.40
CA ALA A 43 4.39 -7.34 3.97
C ALA A 43 5.64 -6.90 3.18
N PRO A 44 6.36 -7.82 2.51
CA PRO A 44 7.48 -7.44 1.64
C PRO A 44 6.99 -6.70 0.40
N ALA A 45 7.89 -6.00 -0.29
CA ALA A 45 7.54 -5.14 -1.42
C ALA A 45 6.81 -5.89 -2.54
N TRP A 46 7.21 -7.12 -2.85
CA TRP A 46 6.55 -7.94 -3.87
C TRP A 46 5.09 -8.25 -3.53
N LEU A 47 4.81 -8.49 -2.24
CA LEU A 47 3.45 -8.78 -1.76
C LEU A 47 2.59 -7.51 -1.78
N CYS A 48 3.16 -6.38 -1.35
CA CYS A 48 2.50 -5.08 -1.47
C CYS A 48 2.16 -4.76 -2.93
N GLU A 49 3.08 -5.02 -3.85
CA GLU A 49 2.86 -4.82 -5.28
C GLU A 49 1.73 -5.70 -5.82
N GLU A 50 1.69 -6.97 -5.43
CA GLU A 50 0.61 -7.87 -5.84
C GLU A 50 -0.76 -7.35 -5.37
N ILE A 51 -0.85 -6.89 -4.12
CA ILE A 51 -2.10 -6.34 -3.57
C ILE A 51 -2.47 -5.02 -4.28
N VAL A 52 -1.51 -4.12 -4.50
CA VAL A 52 -1.72 -2.87 -5.26
C VAL A 52 -2.19 -3.18 -6.67
N ARG A 53 -1.57 -4.14 -7.36
CA ARG A 53 -1.96 -4.60 -8.70
C ARG A 53 -3.42 -5.04 -8.73
N ARG A 54 -3.86 -5.85 -7.78
CA ARG A 54 -5.27 -6.31 -7.70
C ARG A 54 -6.25 -5.15 -7.57
N HIS A 55 -5.87 -4.07 -6.88
CA HIS A 55 -6.68 -2.85 -6.77
C HIS A 55 -6.67 -2.05 -8.08
N VAL A 56 -5.52 -1.96 -8.73
CA VAL A 56 -5.40 -1.30 -10.03
C VAL A 56 -6.20 -2.05 -11.11
N ASP A 57 -6.19 -3.38 -11.08
CA ASP A 57 -6.90 -4.24 -12.05
C ASP A 57 -8.41 -4.32 -11.80
N CYS A 58 -8.91 -3.84 -10.66
CA CYS A 58 -10.33 -3.95 -10.35
C CYS A 58 -11.20 -3.15 -11.33
N PRO A 59 -12.46 -3.57 -11.60
CA PRO A 59 -13.32 -2.90 -12.58
C PRO A 59 -13.95 -1.58 -12.09
N SER A 60 -13.57 -1.09 -10.92
CA SER A 60 -14.06 0.20 -10.39
C SER A 60 -13.65 1.35 -11.30
N MET A 61 -14.53 2.34 -11.43
CA MET A 61 -14.29 3.52 -12.27
C MET A 61 -13.07 4.33 -11.82
N LEU A 62 -12.85 4.45 -10.51
CA LEU A 62 -11.69 5.09 -9.91
C LEU A 62 -10.95 4.11 -8.99
N CYS A 63 -9.62 4.21 -8.99
CA CYS A 63 -8.76 3.53 -8.05
C CYS A 63 -7.93 4.62 -7.34
N ILE A 64 -8.17 4.81 -6.04
CA ILE A 64 -7.51 5.83 -5.23
C ILE A 64 -6.81 5.13 -4.08
N LEU A 65 -5.48 5.10 -4.10
CA LEU A 65 -4.67 4.48 -3.06
C LEU A 65 -3.91 5.54 -2.27
N PRO A 66 -3.74 5.37 -0.95
CA PRO A 66 -2.85 6.19 -0.16
C PRO A 66 -1.44 6.20 -0.72
N TRP A 67 -0.74 7.33 -0.62
CA TRP A 67 0.62 7.46 -1.12
C TRP A 67 1.59 6.45 -0.50
N GLN A 68 1.40 6.14 0.78
CA GLN A 68 2.18 5.14 1.50
C GLN A 68 2.07 3.76 0.87
N ASP A 69 0.88 3.41 0.37
CA ASP A 69 0.64 2.11 -0.26
C ASP A 69 1.31 2.04 -1.64
N TRP A 70 1.39 3.14 -2.38
CA TRP A 70 2.22 3.23 -3.58
C TRP A 70 3.70 3.05 -3.27
N LEU A 71 4.22 3.70 -2.22
CA LEU A 71 5.62 3.54 -1.81
C LEU A 71 5.94 2.14 -1.28
N SER A 72 4.94 1.41 -0.78
CA SER A 72 5.13 0.09 -0.19
C SER A 72 5.69 -0.96 -1.16
N ILE A 73 5.56 -0.72 -2.47
CA ILE A 73 6.07 -1.63 -3.52
C ILE A 73 7.58 -1.53 -3.73
N ASP A 74 8.27 -0.58 -3.11
CA ASP A 74 9.74 -0.43 -3.18
C ASP A 74 10.34 -0.35 -1.76
N GLU A 75 11.17 -1.33 -1.40
CA GLU A 75 11.75 -1.43 -0.05
C GLU A 75 12.71 -0.28 0.29
N ARG A 76 13.28 0.37 -0.71
CA ARG A 76 14.20 1.50 -0.54
C ARG A 76 13.46 2.81 -0.28
N LEU A 77 12.23 2.92 -0.78
CA LEU A 77 11.45 4.16 -0.76
C LEU A 77 10.38 4.18 0.33
N ARG A 78 9.92 3.03 0.82
CA ARG A 78 8.95 2.95 1.91
C ARG A 78 9.61 3.28 3.25
N LEU A 79 8.83 3.77 4.22
CA LEU A 79 9.33 3.99 5.58
C LEU A 79 9.75 2.65 6.22
N PRO A 80 10.90 2.60 6.91
CA PRO A 80 11.29 1.42 7.68
C PRO A 80 10.28 1.09 8.77
N ASP A 81 9.82 2.10 9.52
CA ASP A 81 8.82 1.96 10.57
C ASP A 81 7.40 2.06 9.98
N VAL A 82 6.68 0.96 10.01
CA VAL A 82 5.29 0.85 9.53
C VAL A 82 4.35 1.77 10.32
N ALA A 83 4.57 1.95 11.62
CA ALA A 83 3.73 2.81 12.44
C ALA A 83 3.82 4.29 12.03
N ALA A 84 4.97 4.72 11.52
CA ALA A 84 5.18 6.08 11.04
C ALA A 84 4.44 6.40 9.73
N GLU A 85 3.91 5.40 9.04
CA GLU A 85 3.09 5.59 7.84
C GLU A 85 1.67 6.06 8.15
N ARG A 86 1.20 5.88 9.39
CA ARG A 86 -0.19 6.15 9.76
C ARG A 86 -0.47 7.66 9.82
N ILE A 87 -1.57 8.09 9.22
CA ILE A 87 -1.99 9.50 9.20
C ILE A 87 -2.83 9.83 10.44
N ASN A 88 -3.83 9.01 10.72
CA ASN A 88 -4.77 9.24 11.82
C ASN A 88 -5.01 7.97 12.64
N GLU A 89 -5.32 8.16 13.93
CA GLU A 89 -5.76 7.13 14.87
C GLU A 89 -7.08 7.60 15.52
N PRO A 90 -8.25 7.34 14.90
CA PRO A 90 -9.52 7.87 15.39
C PRO A 90 -9.85 7.50 16.83
N ALA A 91 -9.35 6.35 17.30
CA ALA A 91 -9.54 5.90 18.68
C ALA A 91 -8.67 6.65 19.71
N ASN A 92 -7.67 7.41 19.26
CA ASN A 92 -6.74 8.14 20.12
C ASN A 92 -7.07 9.64 20.11
N PRO A 93 -7.74 10.19 21.16
CA PRO A 93 -8.13 11.60 21.20
C PRO A 93 -6.94 12.56 21.28
N ARG A 94 -5.74 12.06 21.54
CA ARG A 94 -4.50 12.84 21.59
C ARG A 94 -3.66 12.72 20.32
N HIS A 95 -4.15 11.99 19.31
CA HIS A 95 -3.45 11.86 18.05
C HIS A 95 -3.59 13.15 17.25
N PHE A 96 -2.48 13.58 16.64
CA PHE A 96 -2.44 14.72 15.73
C PHE A 96 -2.01 14.25 14.35
N TRP A 97 -2.60 14.76 13.32
CA TRP A 97 -2.24 14.50 11.93
C TRP A 97 -0.88 15.11 11.62
N ARG A 98 0.18 14.30 11.75
CA ARG A 98 1.57 14.75 11.58
C ARG A 98 2.29 14.11 10.41
N TYR A 99 1.61 13.21 9.69
CA TYR A 99 2.27 12.55 8.57
C TYR A 99 2.80 13.58 7.58
N ARG A 100 4.05 13.41 7.21
CA ARG A 100 4.70 14.15 6.13
C ARG A 100 5.41 13.16 5.23
N MET A 101 5.38 13.40 3.94
CA MET A 101 6.19 12.65 3.00
C MET A 101 7.67 12.77 3.40
N HIS A 102 8.32 11.63 3.57
CA HIS A 102 9.74 11.55 3.94
C HIS A 102 10.67 11.68 2.73
N ILE A 103 10.11 11.65 1.50
CA ILE A 103 10.82 11.83 0.24
C ILE A 103 10.35 13.14 -0.37
N GLY A 104 11.30 14.04 -0.71
CA GLY A 104 10.99 15.26 -1.47
C GLY A 104 10.56 14.95 -2.89
N LEU A 105 9.75 15.81 -3.47
CA LEU A 105 9.22 15.62 -4.84
C LEU A 105 10.33 15.52 -5.87
N GLU A 106 11.38 16.34 -5.74
CA GLU A 106 12.53 16.34 -6.63
C GLU A 106 13.28 15.00 -6.61
N THR A 107 13.47 14.45 -5.40
CA THR A 107 14.08 13.12 -5.22
C THR A 107 13.21 12.03 -5.82
N LEU A 108 11.88 12.12 -5.62
CA LEU A 108 10.94 11.15 -6.16
C LEU A 108 10.93 11.17 -7.70
N MET A 109 10.99 12.35 -8.32
CA MET A 109 11.08 12.47 -9.78
C MET A 109 12.32 11.79 -10.35
N GLN A 110 13.39 11.69 -9.57
CA GLN A 110 14.64 11.03 -9.96
C GLN A 110 14.62 9.50 -9.79
N GLN A 111 13.58 8.94 -9.15
CA GLN A 111 13.42 7.49 -8.97
C GLN A 111 12.89 6.83 -10.24
N SER A 112 13.73 6.76 -11.29
CA SER A 112 13.32 6.29 -12.62
C SER A 112 12.71 4.89 -12.62
N ASP A 113 13.31 3.94 -11.86
CA ASP A 113 12.85 2.56 -11.81
C ASP A 113 11.48 2.46 -11.13
N PHE A 114 11.30 3.14 -10.00
CA PHE A 114 10.03 3.21 -9.29
C PHE A 114 8.95 3.85 -10.15
N ASN A 115 9.24 4.99 -10.78
CA ASN A 115 8.30 5.71 -11.63
C ASN A 115 7.90 4.88 -12.87
N ALA A 116 8.86 4.17 -13.48
CA ALA A 116 8.60 3.26 -14.58
C ALA A 116 7.71 2.08 -14.13
N ARG A 117 7.96 1.54 -12.92
CA ARG A 117 7.15 0.46 -12.35
C ARG A 117 5.71 0.89 -12.07
N LEU A 118 5.50 2.07 -11.48
CA LEU A 118 4.16 2.62 -11.29
C LEU A 118 3.42 2.79 -12.61
N ARG A 119 4.10 3.37 -13.61
CA ARG A 119 3.52 3.56 -14.93
C ARG A 119 3.12 2.23 -15.56
N GLN A 120 3.96 1.21 -15.45
CA GLN A 120 3.67 -0.12 -15.95
C GLN A 120 2.40 -0.70 -15.30
N LEU A 121 2.28 -0.63 -13.97
CA LEU A 121 1.10 -1.09 -13.24
C LEU A 121 -0.18 -0.39 -13.74
N LEU A 122 -0.12 0.92 -13.93
CA LEU A 122 -1.28 1.70 -14.39
C LEU A 122 -1.68 1.35 -15.83
N VAL A 123 -0.71 1.17 -16.73
CA VAL A 123 -0.96 0.79 -18.13
C VAL A 123 -1.55 -0.61 -18.21
N GLU A 124 -0.97 -1.59 -17.50
CA GLU A 124 -1.48 -2.97 -17.46
C GLU A 124 -2.89 -3.03 -16.88
N GLY A 125 -3.18 -2.25 -15.84
CA GLY A 125 -4.51 -2.12 -15.23
C GLY A 125 -5.48 -1.21 -16.00
N ARG A 126 -5.11 -0.71 -17.19
CA ARG A 126 -5.93 0.18 -18.04
C ARG A 126 -6.37 1.46 -17.31
N ARG A 127 -5.46 2.06 -16.52
CA ARG A 127 -5.69 3.29 -15.73
C ARG A 127 -4.96 4.52 -16.29
N ALA A 128 -4.15 4.33 -17.32
CA ALA A 128 -3.40 5.39 -18.01
C ALA A 128 -3.71 5.40 -19.51
#